data_2fe37224d1b61218470e9bf565bc154f
#
_entry.id   2fe37224d1b61218470e9bf565bc154f
#
_cell.length_a   1.000
_cell.length_b   1.000
_cell.length_c   1.000
_cell.angle_alpha   90.00
_cell.angle_beta   90.00
_cell.angle_gamma   90.00
#
_symmetry.space_group_name_H-M   'P 1'
#
loop_
_entity.id
_entity.type
_entity.pdbx_description
1 polymer ?
#
loop_
_entity_poly.entity_id
_entity_poly.type
_entity_poly.pdbx_seq_one_letter_code
_entity_poly.pdbx_strand_id
1 'polypeptide(L)'
;YLLSTSKASMFQNLSRIREDLGSLDFPDISKQALSKARQFINPALFKELYYLSVDLFYKQLPSRKLWNGYHLFAIDGSKIELPNSKSNFEFFGEMFGYPDPSRRFTMGLGSIVCDVLDDYIVHASFQRYLASERSAALEHLHNLEDLNIYQNSVVIFDRGYYSEDMFRYCVEHQHLCLMRLKQNYNIAKKCSGDIITVLPGNEKDGTEDIRIRVIEVILNDGTKEYLATNLFDSHISQQMFRELYFYRWPVETKYKELKS
;
A
#
# COMPACT_ATOMS: atom_id res chain seq x y z
N TYR A 1 -21.70 10.05 10.66
CA TYR A 1 -21.61 10.88 9.45
C TYR A 1 -20.19 11.00 8.93
N LEU A 2 -19.23 11.37 9.78
CA LEU A 2 -17.82 11.61 9.36
C LEU A 2 -17.11 10.34 8.87
N LEU A 3 -17.53 9.17 9.35
CA LEU A 3 -17.03 7.86 8.92
C LEU A 3 -17.90 7.22 7.82
N SER A 4 -18.97 7.89 7.40
CA SER A 4 -19.85 7.38 6.35
C SER A 4 -19.22 7.56 4.97
N THR A 5 -19.21 6.50 4.18
CA THR A 5 -18.83 6.50 2.76
C THR A 5 -19.96 6.98 1.84
N SER A 6 -21.09 7.39 2.41
CA SER A 6 -22.27 7.84 1.66
C SER A 6 -21.95 9.10 0.86
N LYS A 7 -22.21 9.07 -0.45
CA LYS A 7 -22.16 10.23 -1.36
C LYS A 7 -23.40 11.16 -1.23
N ALA A 8 -24.32 10.84 -0.33
CA ALA A 8 -25.51 11.65 -0.08
C ALA A 8 -25.13 13.02 0.51
N SER A 9 -26.00 13.99 0.29
CA SER A 9 -25.81 15.34 0.86
C SER A 9 -25.71 15.28 2.39
N MET A 10 -25.03 16.28 2.98
CA MET A 10 -24.91 16.41 4.44
C MET A 10 -26.29 16.36 5.13
N PHE A 11 -27.31 16.92 4.51
CA PHE A 11 -28.66 16.90 5.05
C PHE A 11 -29.30 15.49 5.04
N GLN A 12 -29.17 14.77 3.94
CA GLN A 12 -29.68 13.40 3.84
C GLN A 12 -29.00 12.46 4.82
N ASN A 13 -27.67 12.63 5.01
CA ASN A 13 -26.94 11.84 5.99
C ASN A 13 -27.37 12.16 7.44
N LEU A 14 -27.60 13.43 7.77
CA LEU A 14 -28.15 13.81 9.07
C LEU A 14 -29.53 13.25 9.31
N SER A 15 -30.41 13.28 8.29
CA SER A 15 -31.75 12.70 8.40
C SER A 15 -31.69 11.20 8.67
N ARG A 16 -30.85 10.46 7.95
CA ARG A 16 -30.62 9.01 8.17
C ARG A 16 -30.11 8.73 9.57
N ILE A 17 -29.10 9.47 10.04
CA ILE A 17 -28.58 9.28 11.41
C ILE A 17 -29.67 9.51 12.45
N ARG A 18 -30.56 10.49 12.24
CA ARG A 18 -31.70 10.73 13.13
C ARG A 18 -32.69 9.56 13.13
N GLU A 19 -32.98 9.01 11.95
CA GLU A 19 -33.87 7.85 11.80
C GLU A 19 -33.24 6.62 12.50
N ASP A 20 -31.94 6.37 12.30
CA ASP A 20 -31.20 5.24 12.89
C ASP A 20 -31.07 5.35 14.42
N LEU A 21 -30.91 6.57 14.94
CA LEU A 21 -30.80 6.85 16.37
C LEU A 21 -32.15 7.10 17.07
N GLY A 22 -33.25 6.95 16.41
CA GLY A 22 -34.64 7.31 16.68
C GLY A 22 -35.19 7.35 18.10
N SER A 23 -34.48 6.81 19.10
CA SER A 23 -34.81 6.88 20.53
C SER A 23 -33.85 7.78 21.35
N LEU A 24 -32.81 8.30 20.74
CA LEU A 24 -31.89 9.22 21.38
C LEU A 24 -32.31 10.65 21.06
N ASP A 25 -32.36 11.49 22.11
CA ASP A 25 -32.67 12.93 22.01
C ASP A 25 -31.58 13.65 21.20
N PHE A 26 -31.61 13.45 19.87
CA PHE A 26 -30.60 14.01 18.97
C PHE A 26 -31.01 15.48 18.68
N PRO A 27 -30.17 16.46 19.07
CA PRO A 27 -30.52 17.86 18.93
C PRO A 27 -30.73 18.27 17.47
N ASP A 28 -31.55 19.26 17.24
CA ASP A 28 -31.80 19.81 15.91
C ASP A 28 -30.57 20.65 15.49
N ILE A 29 -29.69 20.03 14.69
CA ILE A 29 -28.43 20.64 14.26
C ILE A 29 -28.56 21.14 12.82
N SER A 30 -28.33 22.43 12.59
CA SER A 30 -28.26 23.00 11.25
C SER A 30 -27.04 22.53 10.49
N LYS A 31 -27.12 22.54 9.15
CA LYS A 31 -25.96 22.26 8.27
C LYS A 31 -24.75 23.14 8.58
N GLN A 32 -25.00 24.40 8.87
CA GLN A 32 -23.97 25.39 9.20
C GLN A 32 -23.28 25.06 10.53
N ALA A 33 -24.06 24.66 11.55
CA ALA A 33 -23.51 24.25 12.84
C ALA A 33 -22.63 23.00 12.68
N LEU A 34 -23.11 21.99 11.94
CA LEU A 34 -22.32 20.79 11.67
C LEU A 34 -21.04 21.11 10.87
N SER A 35 -21.13 21.96 9.84
CA SER A 35 -19.98 22.37 9.03
C SER A 35 -18.92 23.08 9.89
N LYS A 36 -19.34 23.96 10.79
CA LYS A 36 -18.44 24.62 11.74
C LYS A 36 -17.82 23.61 12.72
N ALA A 37 -18.64 22.75 13.32
CA ALA A 37 -18.15 21.74 14.26
C ALA A 37 -17.08 20.82 13.66
N ARG A 38 -17.23 20.43 12.40
CA ARG A 38 -16.23 19.64 11.67
C ARG A 38 -14.84 20.28 11.62
N GLN A 39 -14.76 21.60 11.55
CA GLN A 39 -13.48 22.32 11.48
C GLN A 39 -12.67 22.23 12.78
N PHE A 40 -13.31 21.91 13.90
CA PHE A 40 -12.67 21.75 15.20
C PHE A 40 -12.26 20.29 15.48
N ILE A 41 -12.62 19.33 14.62
CA ILE A 41 -12.20 17.94 14.79
C ILE A 41 -10.76 17.82 14.36
N ASN A 42 -9.90 17.39 15.29
CA ASN A 42 -8.51 17.10 14.98
C ASN A 42 -8.43 15.90 14.03
N PRO A 43 -7.85 16.04 12.83
CA PRO A 43 -7.68 14.92 11.88
C PRO A 43 -6.95 13.71 12.47
N ALA A 44 -6.09 13.91 13.48
CA ALA A 44 -5.39 12.83 14.18
C ALA A 44 -6.36 11.80 14.80
N LEU A 45 -7.56 12.24 15.22
CA LEU A 45 -8.60 11.32 15.72
C LEU A 45 -8.91 10.19 14.71
N PHE A 46 -9.02 10.52 13.43
CA PHE A 46 -9.32 9.50 12.40
C PHE A 46 -8.15 8.54 12.21
N LYS A 47 -6.93 9.04 12.32
CA LYS A 47 -5.72 8.23 12.28
C LYS A 47 -5.67 7.25 13.44
N GLU A 48 -5.94 7.72 14.66
CA GLU A 48 -5.99 6.88 15.86
C GLU A 48 -7.11 5.83 15.80
N LEU A 49 -8.31 6.22 15.38
CA LEU A 49 -9.42 5.27 15.19
C LEU A 49 -9.08 4.21 14.14
N TYR A 50 -8.39 4.60 13.09
CA TYR A 50 -7.95 3.68 12.06
C TYR A 50 -6.95 2.67 12.62
N TYR A 51 -5.90 3.10 13.30
CA TYR A 51 -4.93 2.20 13.92
C TYR A 51 -5.57 1.29 14.98
N LEU A 52 -6.51 1.81 15.76
CA LEU A 52 -7.29 0.97 16.66
C LEU A 52 -8.06 -0.11 15.90
N SER A 53 -8.66 0.23 14.76
CA SER A 53 -9.38 -0.77 13.93
C SER A 53 -8.44 -1.84 13.36
N VAL A 54 -7.23 -1.46 12.95
CA VAL A 54 -6.20 -2.39 12.48
C VAL A 54 -5.76 -3.32 13.61
N ASP A 55 -5.47 -2.77 14.78
CA ASP A 55 -5.07 -3.54 15.96
C ASP A 55 -6.16 -4.55 16.40
N LEU A 56 -7.41 -4.11 16.45
CA LEU A 56 -8.55 -4.97 16.73
C LEU A 56 -8.73 -6.05 15.67
N PHE A 57 -8.57 -5.69 14.39
CA PHE A 57 -8.66 -6.64 13.28
C PHE A 57 -7.60 -7.73 13.42
N TYR A 58 -6.34 -7.40 13.73
CA TYR A 58 -5.26 -8.38 13.83
C TYR A 58 -5.20 -9.13 15.17
N LYS A 59 -5.71 -8.60 16.27
CA LYS A 59 -5.69 -9.25 17.58
C LYS A 59 -6.94 -10.05 17.93
N GLN A 60 -8.11 -9.62 17.44
CA GLN A 60 -9.39 -10.16 17.94
C GLN A 60 -10.15 -11.03 16.95
N LEU A 61 -9.88 -10.92 15.64
CA LEU A 61 -10.55 -11.77 14.68
C LEU A 61 -9.84 -13.13 14.58
N PRO A 62 -10.53 -14.24 14.88
CA PRO A 62 -9.89 -15.54 15.12
C PRO A 62 -9.46 -16.27 13.85
N SER A 63 -9.97 -15.91 12.69
CA SER A 63 -9.63 -16.58 11.43
C SER A 63 -9.13 -15.59 10.38
N ARG A 64 -7.84 -15.66 10.11
CA ARG A 64 -7.17 -14.98 9.02
C ARG A 64 -7.02 -15.90 7.84
N LYS A 65 -7.16 -15.35 6.65
CA LYS A 65 -6.76 -16.07 5.45
C LYS A 65 -5.25 -16.05 5.34
N LEU A 66 -4.67 -17.23 5.15
CA LEU A 66 -3.24 -17.39 4.98
C LEU A 66 -2.96 -18.11 3.67
N TRP A 67 -1.88 -17.74 3.01
CA TRP A 67 -1.32 -18.45 1.90
C TRP A 67 -0.10 -19.24 2.39
N ASN A 68 -0.21 -20.57 2.41
CA ASN A 68 0.85 -21.46 2.94
C ASN A 68 1.41 -21.04 4.31
N GLY A 69 0.55 -20.58 5.21
CA GLY A 69 0.95 -20.12 6.55
C GLY A 69 1.41 -18.66 6.62
N TYR A 70 1.43 -17.92 5.50
CA TYR A 70 1.85 -16.51 5.44
C TYR A 70 0.66 -15.57 5.23
N HIS A 71 0.69 -14.43 5.91
CA HIS A 71 -0.10 -13.26 5.52
C HIS A 71 0.48 -12.67 4.22
N LEU A 72 -0.38 -12.15 3.37
CA LEU A 72 0.05 -11.51 2.11
C LEU A 72 -0.26 -10.03 2.13
N PHE A 73 0.77 -9.22 2.12
CA PHE A 73 0.66 -7.77 1.97
C PHE A 73 1.10 -7.36 0.57
N ALA A 74 0.40 -6.39 -0.01
CA ALA A 74 0.86 -5.73 -1.22
C ALA A 74 0.97 -4.23 -0.99
N ILE A 75 2.05 -3.64 -1.48
CA ILE A 75 2.28 -2.19 -1.45
C ILE A 75 2.16 -1.64 -2.86
N ASP A 76 1.39 -0.56 -2.99
CA ASP A 76 1.28 0.17 -4.25
C ASP A 76 1.08 1.65 -4.00
N GLY A 77 1.41 2.48 -5.00
CA GLY A 77 1.26 3.92 -4.98
C GLY A 77 0.43 4.42 -6.16
N SER A 78 -0.35 5.47 -5.95
CA SER A 78 -1.13 6.09 -7.01
C SER A 78 -1.17 7.59 -6.88
N LYS A 79 -1.11 8.29 -8.01
CA LYS A 79 -1.30 9.74 -8.06
C LYS A 79 -2.79 10.07 -7.93
N ILE A 80 -3.09 11.01 -7.05
CA ILE A 80 -4.45 11.45 -6.74
C ILE A 80 -4.55 12.95 -6.99
N GLU A 81 -5.47 13.36 -7.87
CA GLU A 81 -5.76 14.77 -8.11
C GLU A 81 -6.51 15.35 -6.90
N LEU A 82 -6.09 16.52 -6.46
CA LEU A 82 -6.62 17.20 -5.30
C LEU A 82 -7.44 18.44 -5.71
N PRO A 83 -8.38 18.89 -4.88
CA PRO A 83 -9.06 20.15 -5.11
C PRO A 83 -8.08 21.31 -5.27
N ASN A 84 -8.31 22.17 -6.26
CA ASN A 84 -7.51 23.35 -6.53
C ASN A 84 -7.77 24.42 -5.46
N SER A 85 -6.96 24.41 -4.41
CA SER A 85 -6.95 25.40 -3.34
C SER A 85 -5.55 25.98 -3.16
N LYS A 86 -5.46 27.19 -2.63
CA LYS A 86 -4.18 27.84 -2.36
C LYS A 86 -3.28 26.95 -1.48
N SER A 87 -3.83 26.40 -0.40
CA SER A 87 -3.10 25.53 0.52
C SER A 87 -2.59 24.25 -0.15
N ASN A 88 -3.39 23.65 -1.05
CA ASN A 88 -2.96 22.46 -1.77
C ASN A 88 -1.84 22.78 -2.78
N PHE A 89 -1.92 23.89 -3.50
CA PHE A 89 -0.83 24.33 -4.37
C PHE A 89 0.47 24.61 -3.60
N GLU A 90 0.37 25.27 -2.44
CA GLU A 90 1.53 25.58 -1.59
C GLU A 90 2.19 24.32 -1.04
N PHE A 91 1.40 23.34 -0.62
CA PHE A 91 1.94 22.12 0.00
C PHE A 91 2.35 21.05 -1.02
N PHE A 92 1.48 20.73 -1.98
CA PHE A 92 1.71 19.62 -2.93
C PHE A 92 2.41 20.05 -4.21
N GLY A 93 2.41 21.34 -4.50
CA GLY A 93 2.93 21.90 -5.75
C GLY A 93 1.84 22.10 -6.79
N GLU A 94 2.15 22.96 -7.75
CA GLU A 94 1.30 23.28 -8.88
C GLU A 94 1.78 22.53 -10.12
N MET A 95 0.85 22.00 -10.89
CA MET A 95 1.09 21.28 -12.13
C MET A 95 0.27 21.89 -13.26
N PHE A 96 0.77 21.74 -14.47
CA PHE A 96 0.14 22.26 -15.68
C PHE A 96 -0.28 21.11 -16.59
N GLY A 97 -1.45 21.27 -17.23
CA GLY A 97 -1.98 20.26 -18.14
C GLY A 97 -1.16 20.14 -19.42
N TYR A 98 -1.25 18.98 -20.06
CA TYR A 98 -0.78 18.77 -21.41
C TYR A 98 -1.88 18.09 -22.21
N PRO A 99 -2.23 18.55 -23.41
CA PRO A 99 -1.61 19.65 -24.18
C PRO A 99 -2.04 21.07 -23.79
N ASP A 100 -2.93 21.25 -22.81
CA ASP A 100 -3.43 22.56 -22.38
C ASP A 100 -2.68 23.07 -21.13
N PRO A 101 -1.67 23.94 -21.29
CA PRO A 101 -0.92 24.51 -20.17
C PRO A 101 -1.72 25.48 -19.29
N SER A 102 -2.90 25.92 -19.73
CA SER A 102 -3.76 26.79 -18.93
C SER A 102 -4.47 26.04 -17.81
N ARG A 103 -4.60 24.72 -17.94
CA ARG A 103 -5.16 23.86 -16.90
C ARG A 103 -4.16 23.74 -15.75
N ARG A 104 -4.48 24.37 -14.64
CA ARG A 104 -3.74 24.25 -13.38
C ARG A 104 -4.39 23.18 -12.51
N PHE A 105 -3.60 22.33 -11.92
CA PHE A 105 -4.09 21.30 -10.98
C PHE A 105 -2.98 20.93 -9.99
N THR A 106 -3.35 20.23 -8.94
CA THR A 106 -2.39 19.69 -7.97
C THR A 106 -2.70 18.22 -7.68
N MET A 107 -1.65 17.46 -7.41
CA MET A 107 -1.72 16.03 -7.12
C MET A 107 -0.86 15.68 -5.92
N GLY A 108 -1.23 14.60 -5.25
CA GLY A 108 -0.39 13.95 -4.26
C GLY A 108 -0.13 12.49 -4.62
N LEU A 109 0.88 11.90 -3.99
CA LEU A 109 1.14 10.47 -4.01
C LEU A 109 0.41 9.84 -2.84
N GLY A 110 -0.65 9.07 -3.13
CA GLY A 110 -1.25 8.15 -2.17
C GLY A 110 -0.54 6.80 -2.24
N SER A 111 -0.15 6.25 -1.11
CA SER A 111 0.44 4.91 -1.02
C SER A 111 -0.26 4.11 0.07
N ILE A 112 -0.51 2.83 -0.20
CA ILE A 112 -1.17 1.92 0.74
C ILE A 112 -0.40 0.61 0.85
N VAL A 113 -0.50 -0.02 2.02
CA VAL A 113 -0.25 -1.44 2.20
C VAL A 113 -1.56 -2.14 2.53
N CYS A 114 -1.87 -3.19 1.80
CA CYS A 114 -3.12 -3.93 1.88
C CYS A 114 -2.84 -5.41 2.19
N ASP A 115 -3.57 -5.99 3.16
CA ASP A 115 -3.71 -7.43 3.29
C ASP A 115 -4.61 -7.90 2.15
N VAL A 116 -4.03 -8.58 1.17
CA VAL A 116 -4.72 -8.92 -0.09
C VAL A 116 -5.63 -10.13 0.03
N LEU A 117 -5.45 -10.95 1.06
CA LEU A 117 -6.32 -12.11 1.31
C LEU A 117 -7.58 -11.74 2.07
N ASP A 118 -7.43 -10.83 3.03
CA ASP A 118 -8.55 -10.33 3.84
C ASP A 118 -9.14 -9.03 3.30
N ASP A 119 -8.58 -8.50 2.19
CA ASP A 119 -9.03 -7.30 1.50
C ASP A 119 -9.08 -6.05 2.42
N TYR A 120 -8.04 -5.92 3.28
CA TYR A 120 -7.98 -4.91 4.32
C TYR A 120 -6.78 -3.97 4.15
N ILE A 121 -7.01 -2.65 4.12
CA ILE A 121 -5.91 -1.67 4.10
C ILE A 121 -5.32 -1.60 5.51
N VAL A 122 -4.03 -1.84 5.65
CA VAL A 122 -3.33 -1.86 6.94
C VAL A 122 -2.74 -0.50 7.27
N HIS A 123 -2.15 0.15 6.29
CA HIS A 123 -1.60 1.49 6.44
C HIS A 123 -1.75 2.28 5.15
N ALA A 124 -1.94 3.58 5.27
CA ALA A 124 -2.00 4.51 4.15
C ALA A 124 -1.17 5.75 4.43
N SER A 125 -0.43 6.22 3.43
CA SER A 125 0.29 7.49 3.47
C SER A 125 -0.11 8.38 2.30
N PHE A 126 0.02 9.70 2.51
CA PHE A 126 -0.27 10.67 1.49
C PHE A 126 0.81 11.75 1.47
N GLN A 127 1.55 11.83 0.39
CA GLN A 127 2.75 12.62 0.27
C GLN A 127 2.70 13.58 -0.94
N ARG A 128 3.69 14.46 -1.06
CA ARG A 128 3.84 15.33 -2.23
C ARG A 128 3.97 14.50 -3.51
N TYR A 129 3.51 15.05 -4.63
CA TYR A 129 3.51 14.38 -5.94
C TYR A 129 4.86 13.77 -6.34
N LEU A 130 5.96 14.49 -6.05
CA LEU A 130 7.33 14.09 -6.39
C LEU A 130 7.96 13.16 -5.34
N ALA A 131 7.23 12.78 -4.29
CA ALA A 131 7.72 11.83 -3.30
C ALA A 131 8.02 10.47 -3.95
N SER A 132 9.01 9.79 -3.40
CA SER A 132 9.41 8.47 -3.89
C SER A 132 8.44 7.40 -3.41
N GLU A 133 7.92 6.58 -4.34
CA GLU A 133 7.12 5.39 -3.99
C GLU A 133 7.89 4.43 -3.09
N ARG A 134 9.22 4.33 -3.26
CA ARG A 134 10.07 3.50 -2.40
C ARG A 134 10.17 4.05 -0.97
N SER A 135 10.26 5.39 -0.80
CA SER A 135 10.23 5.99 0.54
C SER A 135 8.89 5.75 1.23
N ALA A 136 7.78 5.82 0.50
CA ALA A 136 6.48 5.48 1.04
C ALA A 136 6.39 3.99 1.42
N ALA A 137 7.01 3.10 0.62
CA ALA A 137 7.06 1.68 0.93
C ALA A 137 7.88 1.39 2.21
N LEU A 138 8.99 2.08 2.44
CA LEU A 138 9.74 1.97 3.70
C LEU A 138 8.91 2.41 4.91
N GLU A 139 8.13 3.48 4.78
CA GLU A 139 7.19 3.92 5.82
C GLU A 139 6.16 2.82 6.14
N HIS A 140 5.65 2.13 5.11
CA HIS A 140 4.72 1.03 5.29
C HIS A 140 5.36 -0.18 5.98
N LEU A 141 6.57 -0.57 5.58
CA LEU A 141 7.31 -1.67 6.21
C LEU A 141 7.54 -1.38 7.70
N HIS A 142 7.98 -0.17 8.02
CA HIS A 142 8.17 0.27 9.41
C HIS A 142 6.86 0.21 10.22
N ASN A 143 5.75 0.62 9.62
CA ASN A 143 4.44 0.50 10.28
C ASN A 143 4.02 -0.95 10.54
N LEU A 144 4.34 -1.89 9.63
CA LEU A 144 4.11 -3.32 9.85
C LEU A 144 4.95 -3.85 11.03
N GLU A 145 6.18 -3.33 11.22
CA GLU A 145 7.03 -3.63 12.38
C GLU A 145 6.40 -3.11 13.67
N ASP A 146 6.00 -1.85 13.70
CA ASP A 146 5.38 -1.19 14.86
C ASP A 146 4.11 -1.93 15.33
N LEU A 147 3.31 -2.41 14.38
CA LEU A 147 2.10 -3.20 14.64
C LEU A 147 2.40 -4.67 14.98
N ASN A 148 3.67 -5.11 14.83
CA ASN A 148 4.11 -6.50 15.02
C ASN A 148 3.31 -7.53 14.20
N ILE A 149 2.94 -7.16 12.97
CA ILE A 149 2.17 -8.01 12.05
C ILE A 149 2.98 -8.50 10.86
N TYR A 150 4.27 -8.14 10.78
CA TYR A 150 5.18 -8.55 9.70
C TYR A 150 5.67 -10.00 9.83
N GLN A 151 5.60 -10.58 11.03
CA GLN A 151 5.99 -11.96 11.26
C GLN A 151 5.09 -12.92 10.48
N ASN A 152 5.71 -13.91 9.82
CA ASN A 152 5.00 -14.82 8.92
C ASN A 152 4.17 -14.10 7.84
N SER A 153 4.69 -13.01 7.31
CA SER A 153 4.07 -12.29 6.20
C SER A 153 5.03 -12.18 5.01
N VAL A 154 4.46 -12.12 3.81
CA VAL A 154 5.19 -11.83 2.57
C VAL A 154 4.65 -10.52 1.99
N VAL A 155 5.55 -9.57 1.74
CA VAL A 155 5.20 -8.28 1.13
C VAL A 155 5.49 -8.34 -0.37
N ILE A 156 4.47 -8.10 -1.18
CA ILE A 156 4.53 -8.18 -2.64
C ILE A 156 4.65 -6.78 -3.22
N PHE A 157 5.65 -6.57 -4.08
CA PHE A 157 5.96 -5.28 -4.69
C PHE A 157 5.93 -5.36 -6.22
N ASP A 158 5.51 -4.28 -6.87
CA ASP A 158 5.62 -4.16 -8.32
C ASP A 158 7.06 -3.85 -8.76
N ARG A 159 7.28 -3.93 -10.08
CA ARG A 159 8.56 -3.73 -10.76
C ARG A 159 9.24 -2.39 -10.42
N GLY A 160 8.46 -1.34 -10.09
CA GLY A 160 8.97 -0.02 -9.74
C GLY A 160 9.74 0.03 -8.43
N TYR A 161 9.44 -0.88 -7.51
CA TYR A 161 9.99 -0.88 -6.15
C TYR A 161 11.35 -1.54 -6.02
N TYR A 162 11.68 -2.52 -6.87
CA TYR A 162 12.96 -3.21 -6.74
C TYR A 162 14.14 -2.25 -6.89
N SER A 163 15.00 -2.28 -5.89
CA SER A 163 16.40 -1.86 -5.90
C SER A 163 17.17 -2.76 -4.97
N GLU A 164 18.48 -2.81 -5.12
CA GLU A 164 19.35 -3.58 -4.20
C GLU A 164 19.17 -3.10 -2.76
N ASP A 165 19.11 -1.77 -2.54
CA ASP A 165 18.90 -1.17 -1.22
C ASP A 165 17.56 -1.59 -0.60
N MET A 166 16.46 -1.56 -1.37
CA MET A 166 15.14 -1.98 -0.88
C MET A 166 15.13 -3.47 -0.54
N PHE A 167 15.77 -4.30 -1.35
CA PHE A 167 15.86 -5.73 -1.09
C PHE A 167 16.70 -6.01 0.16
N ARG A 168 17.85 -5.32 0.31
CA ARG A 168 18.69 -5.39 1.51
C ARG A 168 17.92 -4.95 2.75
N TYR A 169 17.21 -3.83 2.69
CA TYR A 169 16.36 -3.38 3.78
C TYR A 169 15.39 -4.48 4.23
N CYS A 170 14.69 -5.12 3.29
CA CYS A 170 13.79 -6.22 3.64
C CYS A 170 14.52 -7.38 4.35
N VAL A 171 15.71 -7.74 3.90
CA VAL A 171 16.51 -8.82 4.52
C VAL A 171 16.97 -8.43 5.93
N GLU A 172 17.52 -7.24 6.10
CA GLU A 172 18.04 -6.71 7.36
C GLU A 172 16.94 -6.56 8.42
N HIS A 173 15.75 -6.14 8.00
CA HIS A 173 14.58 -5.96 8.87
C HIS A 173 13.68 -7.20 8.94
N GLN A 174 14.14 -8.35 8.40
CA GLN A 174 13.43 -9.63 8.45
C GLN A 174 12.04 -9.63 7.79
N HIS A 175 11.80 -8.73 6.84
CA HIS A 175 10.63 -8.79 6.00
C HIS A 175 10.83 -9.82 4.89
N LEU A 176 9.91 -10.78 4.76
CA LEU A 176 9.86 -11.61 3.56
C LEU A 176 9.24 -10.78 2.43
N CYS A 177 9.90 -10.75 1.29
CA CYS A 177 9.45 -9.93 0.17
C CYS A 177 9.43 -10.72 -1.15
N LEU A 178 8.54 -10.31 -2.05
CA LEU A 178 8.50 -10.76 -3.44
C LEU A 178 8.44 -9.54 -4.34
N MET A 179 9.46 -9.34 -5.16
CA MET A 179 9.62 -8.16 -6.01
C MET A 179 9.77 -8.55 -7.47
N ARG A 180 9.04 -7.89 -8.37
CA ARG A 180 9.23 -8.06 -9.80
C ARG A 180 10.46 -7.31 -10.28
N LEU A 181 11.33 -8.00 -11.02
CA LEU A 181 12.55 -7.44 -11.60
C LEU A 181 12.31 -6.87 -12.99
N LYS A 182 13.09 -5.86 -13.36
CA LYS A 182 13.22 -5.48 -14.78
C LYS A 182 14.10 -6.52 -15.49
N GLN A 183 13.74 -6.89 -16.73
CA GLN A 183 14.46 -7.88 -17.52
C GLN A 183 15.91 -7.51 -17.82
N ASN A 184 16.25 -6.21 -17.76
CA ASN A 184 17.60 -5.72 -18.01
C ASN A 184 18.55 -5.82 -16.79
N TYR A 185 18.07 -6.21 -15.61
CA TYR A 185 18.94 -6.44 -14.46
C TYR A 185 19.81 -7.67 -14.68
N ASN A 186 21.08 -7.60 -14.25
CA ASN A 186 22.06 -8.67 -14.44
C ASN A 186 21.63 -9.99 -13.80
N ILE A 187 20.98 -9.94 -12.63
CA ILE A 187 20.49 -11.14 -11.96
C ILE A 187 19.32 -11.79 -12.71
N ALA A 188 18.47 -11.00 -13.34
CA ALA A 188 17.37 -11.50 -14.18
C ALA A 188 17.91 -12.17 -15.46
N LYS A 189 18.88 -11.53 -16.13
CA LYS A 189 19.50 -12.06 -17.34
C LYS A 189 20.21 -13.41 -17.12
N LYS A 190 20.73 -13.66 -15.93
CA LYS A 190 21.42 -14.90 -15.56
C LYS A 190 20.48 -15.99 -15.05
N CYS A 191 19.21 -15.66 -14.83
CA CYS A 191 18.24 -16.60 -14.30
C CYS A 191 17.66 -17.48 -15.41
N SER A 192 17.64 -18.78 -15.15
CA SER A 192 16.91 -19.77 -15.93
C SER A 192 16.17 -20.68 -14.95
N GLY A 193 14.86 -20.61 -14.95
CA GLY A 193 14.02 -21.35 -14.01
C GLY A 193 13.98 -20.71 -12.62
N ASP A 194 14.41 -21.45 -11.61
CA ASP A 194 14.40 -21.05 -10.20
C ASP A 194 15.79 -21.27 -9.61
N ILE A 195 16.47 -20.18 -9.25
CA ILE A 195 17.84 -20.22 -8.78
C ILE A 195 18.01 -19.44 -7.47
N ILE A 196 18.87 -19.94 -6.61
CA ILE A 196 19.39 -19.19 -5.46
C ILE A 196 20.79 -18.71 -5.79
N THR A 197 21.02 -17.43 -5.64
CA THR A 197 22.31 -16.78 -5.92
C THR A 197 22.65 -15.78 -4.82
N VAL A 198 23.74 -15.06 -5.00
CA VAL A 198 24.21 -14.03 -4.08
C VAL A 198 24.08 -12.66 -4.75
N LEU A 199 23.50 -11.72 -4.04
CA LEU A 199 23.58 -10.30 -4.32
C LEU A 199 24.83 -9.78 -3.60
N PRO A 200 25.90 -9.42 -4.34
CA PRO A 200 27.18 -9.09 -3.72
C PRO A 200 27.09 -7.82 -2.89
N GLY A 201 27.76 -7.83 -1.77
CA GLY A 201 27.99 -6.63 -0.96
C GLY A 201 28.96 -5.66 -1.64
N ASN A 202 29.08 -4.50 -1.05
CA ASN A 202 30.03 -3.48 -1.48
C ASN A 202 30.85 -3.04 -0.25
N GLU A 203 32.13 -3.38 -0.24
CA GLU A 203 33.03 -3.02 0.87
C GLU A 203 33.11 -1.51 1.14
N LYS A 204 32.93 -0.69 0.10
CA LYS A 204 32.95 0.77 0.23
C LYS A 204 31.77 1.31 1.01
N ASP A 205 30.63 0.64 0.90
CA ASP A 205 29.37 1.02 1.55
C ASP A 205 29.13 0.19 2.83
N GLY A 206 30.06 -0.74 3.16
CA GLY A 206 29.97 -1.62 4.32
C GLY A 206 28.84 -2.64 4.23
N THR A 207 28.35 -2.95 3.02
CA THR A 207 27.27 -3.91 2.83
C THR A 207 27.80 -5.32 2.61
N GLU A 208 27.14 -6.31 3.23
CA GLU A 208 27.52 -7.73 3.11
C GLU A 208 26.84 -8.41 1.93
N ASP A 209 27.37 -9.57 1.56
CA ASP A 209 26.74 -10.48 0.61
C ASP A 209 25.41 -11.00 1.17
N ILE A 210 24.34 -10.94 0.38
CA ILE A 210 23.05 -11.50 0.79
C ILE A 210 22.54 -12.53 -0.21
N ARG A 211 21.86 -13.55 0.30
CA ARG A 211 21.21 -14.55 -0.56
C ARG A 211 19.93 -14.00 -1.16
N ILE A 212 19.71 -14.32 -2.42
CA ILE A 212 18.50 -13.97 -3.17
C ILE A 212 18.05 -15.17 -4.00
N ARG A 213 16.75 -15.46 -3.99
CA ARG A 213 16.13 -16.43 -4.90
C ARG A 213 15.51 -15.66 -6.06
N VAL A 214 15.85 -16.06 -7.27
CA VAL A 214 15.35 -15.44 -8.49
C VAL A 214 14.59 -16.49 -9.31
N ILE A 215 13.37 -16.17 -9.65
CA ILE A 215 12.43 -17.08 -10.29
C ILE A 215 12.03 -16.51 -11.66
N GLU A 216 12.24 -17.30 -12.72
CA GLU A 216 11.69 -17.02 -14.05
C GLU A 216 10.23 -17.47 -14.08
N VAL A 217 9.32 -16.58 -14.42
CA VAL A 217 7.90 -16.86 -14.61
C VAL A 217 7.54 -16.68 -16.07
N ILE A 218 6.92 -17.68 -16.67
CA ILE A 218 6.42 -17.61 -18.05
C ILE A 218 4.92 -17.32 -18.00
N LEU A 219 4.52 -16.20 -18.57
CA LEU A 219 3.12 -15.80 -18.70
C LEU A 219 2.42 -16.60 -19.82
N ASN A 220 1.08 -16.50 -19.86
CA ASN A 220 0.28 -17.26 -20.83
C ASN A 220 0.56 -16.87 -22.29
N ASP A 221 1.05 -15.66 -22.53
CA ASP A 221 1.46 -15.17 -23.86
C ASP A 221 2.92 -15.50 -24.21
N GLY A 222 3.61 -16.27 -23.36
CA GLY A 222 5.02 -16.63 -23.52
C GLY A 222 6.00 -15.57 -23.00
N THR A 223 5.54 -14.44 -22.50
CA THR A 223 6.41 -13.40 -21.93
C THR A 223 7.09 -13.91 -20.67
N LYS A 224 8.41 -13.67 -20.58
CA LYS A 224 9.18 -14.00 -19.38
C LYS A 224 9.20 -12.83 -18.41
N GLU A 225 8.87 -13.11 -17.17
CA GLU A 225 9.02 -12.22 -16.03
C GLU A 225 9.96 -12.83 -15.00
N TYR A 226 10.59 -11.99 -14.21
CA TYR A 226 11.52 -12.41 -13.18
C TYR A 226 11.10 -11.85 -11.83
N LEU A 227 11.09 -12.71 -10.82
CA LEU A 227 10.75 -12.36 -9.45
C LEU A 227 11.98 -12.58 -8.57
N ALA A 228 12.20 -11.66 -7.63
CA ALA A 228 13.24 -11.76 -6.61
C ALA A 228 12.58 -11.90 -5.23
N THR A 229 13.11 -12.79 -4.40
CA THR A 229 12.60 -13.02 -3.05
C THR A 229 13.69 -13.47 -2.09
N ASN A 230 13.50 -13.20 -0.80
CA ASN A 230 14.24 -13.79 0.31
C ASN A 230 13.47 -14.94 1.01
N LEU A 231 12.40 -15.43 0.40
CA LEU A 231 11.63 -16.60 0.85
C LEU A 231 12.27 -17.87 0.26
N PHE A 232 12.98 -18.62 1.12
CA PHE A 232 13.75 -19.81 0.71
C PHE A 232 13.05 -21.13 1.05
N ASP A 233 11.77 -21.09 1.41
CA ASP A 233 11.01 -22.31 1.70
C ASP A 233 10.97 -23.22 0.45
N SER A 234 11.49 -24.44 0.60
CA SER A 234 11.57 -25.43 -0.47
C SER A 234 10.20 -26.02 -0.88
N HIS A 235 9.19 -25.91 -0.02
CA HIS A 235 7.83 -26.32 -0.34
C HIS A 235 7.13 -25.35 -1.30
N ILE A 236 7.63 -24.12 -1.44
CA ILE A 236 7.10 -23.13 -2.35
C ILE A 236 7.78 -23.26 -3.71
N SER A 237 7.07 -23.84 -4.66
CA SER A 237 7.55 -24.10 -6.02
C SER A 237 7.53 -22.81 -6.89
N GLN A 238 8.24 -22.85 -8.01
CA GLN A 238 8.22 -21.81 -9.04
C GLN A 238 6.79 -21.44 -9.49
N GLN A 239 5.92 -22.43 -9.68
CA GLN A 239 4.51 -22.21 -10.04
C GLN A 239 3.75 -21.46 -8.95
N MET A 240 4.00 -21.77 -7.68
CA MET A 240 3.37 -21.08 -6.55
C MET A 240 3.80 -19.62 -6.45
N PHE A 241 5.06 -19.27 -6.80
CA PHE A 241 5.50 -17.87 -6.86
C PHE A 241 4.80 -17.08 -7.98
N ARG A 242 4.51 -17.74 -9.10
CA ARG A 242 3.68 -17.14 -10.14
C ARG A 242 2.30 -16.78 -9.60
N GLU A 243 1.64 -17.70 -8.92
CA GLU A 243 0.33 -17.49 -8.31
C GLU A 243 0.39 -16.41 -7.22
N LEU A 244 1.42 -16.48 -6.35
CA LEU A 244 1.65 -15.51 -5.30
C LEU A 244 1.75 -14.08 -5.85
N TYR A 245 2.46 -13.87 -6.94
CA TYR A 245 2.60 -12.54 -7.53
C TYR A 245 1.28 -11.99 -8.06
N PHE A 246 0.36 -12.82 -8.51
CA PHE A 246 -0.97 -12.39 -8.96
C PHE A 246 -1.83 -11.83 -7.82
N TYR A 247 -1.59 -12.21 -6.58
CA TYR A 247 -2.28 -11.59 -5.42
C TYR A 247 -1.97 -10.10 -5.23
N ARG A 248 -1.03 -9.53 -5.97
CA ARG A 248 -0.80 -8.09 -5.98
C ARG A 248 -1.94 -7.29 -6.65
N TRP A 249 -2.62 -7.86 -7.63
CA TRP A 249 -3.64 -7.15 -8.42
C TRP A 249 -4.79 -6.52 -7.62
N PRO A 250 -5.30 -7.11 -6.54
CA PRO A 250 -6.35 -6.50 -5.73
C PRO A 250 -6.00 -5.11 -5.21
N VAL A 251 -4.73 -4.80 -4.93
CA VAL A 251 -4.33 -3.47 -4.45
C VAL A 251 -4.61 -2.37 -5.48
N GLU A 252 -4.47 -2.65 -6.77
CA GLU A 252 -4.83 -1.71 -7.84
C GLU A 252 -6.33 -1.41 -7.87
N THR A 253 -7.16 -2.41 -7.55
CA THR A 253 -8.61 -2.25 -7.47
C THR A 253 -9.01 -1.36 -6.31
N LYS A 254 -8.30 -1.42 -5.18
CA LYS A 254 -8.53 -0.52 -4.04
C LYS A 254 -8.39 0.96 -4.40
N TYR A 255 -7.46 1.31 -5.27
CA TYR A 255 -7.37 2.71 -5.73
C TYR A 255 -8.56 3.15 -6.59
N LYS A 256 -9.19 2.24 -7.34
CA LYS A 256 -10.42 2.55 -8.09
C LYS A 256 -11.56 2.83 -7.12
N GLU A 257 -11.67 2.07 -6.04
CA GLU A 257 -12.66 2.28 -4.98
C GLU A 257 -12.42 3.61 -4.23
N LEU A 258 -11.17 3.90 -3.88
CA LEU A 258 -10.79 5.14 -3.18
C LEU A 258 -10.99 6.41 -4.02
N LYS A 259 -10.90 6.31 -5.37
CA LYS A 259 -11.07 7.43 -6.30
C LYS A 259 -12.52 7.60 -6.78
N SER A 260 -13.40 6.64 -6.55
CA SER A 260 -14.82 6.67 -6.95
C SER A 260 -15.69 7.39 -5.93
#